data_15fde439967e1d16f1a31a75b9158cb0
#
_entry.id   15fde439967e1d16f1a31a75b9158cb0
#
_cell.length_a   1.000
_cell.length_b   1.000
_cell.length_c   1.000
_cell.angle_alpha   90.00
_cell.angle_beta   90.00
_cell.angle_gamma   90.00
#
_symmetry.space_group_name_H-M   'P 1'
#
loop_
_entity.id
_entity.type
_entity.pdbx_description
1 polymer ?
#
loop_
_entity_poly.entity_id
_entity_poly.type
_entity_poly.pdbx_seq_one_letter_code
_entity_poly.pdbx_strand_id
1 'polypeptide(L)'
;GKTADSEMLLENSLYGLPQGSAFTTKGQNTYESASAILGQQGYTSAVFHGNYKSFWNRDEIYKQFGYDNFFDASYYDMNEADVSNYGLKDKPFFKESEEYLSSLQQPFYTKFITLTNHFPYPIDEKDASIAPATTGDSSVDTYFQTARYLDESVKSFVDYLKKSGLYDNSVIIMYGDHYGISDNHEEAMTKILGKDYNTFENAQAQRVPLMIHVPGVQGGVQEQYGGQVDLLPTLLHLLGVDNKEYLQFGTDLLSKDHKQLVPFRNGDYITPTYSMIGGNMYNQQTGEPIATETKEMKETKEKVAKELELSDSVLQGDLLRFYAPDGFKKVDPSKYNYNKKKSTDSSDK
;
A
#
# COMPACT_ATOMS: atom_id res chain seq x y z
N GLY A 1 7.92 -2.53 -7.73
CA GLY A 1 7.13 -3.33 -6.82
C GLY A 1 5.69 -3.44 -7.23
N LYS A 2 4.98 -4.33 -6.59
CA LYS A 2 3.54 -4.57 -6.77
C LYS A 2 2.88 -4.56 -5.39
N THR A 3 1.59 -4.89 -5.31
CA THR A 3 0.80 -4.82 -4.07
C THR A 3 1.49 -5.49 -2.87
N ALA A 4 2.04 -6.71 -3.02
CA ALA A 4 2.72 -7.40 -1.93
C ALA A 4 3.98 -6.66 -1.41
N ASP A 5 4.73 -5.99 -2.29
CA ASP A 5 5.89 -5.17 -1.89
C ASP A 5 5.43 -3.90 -1.17
N SER A 6 4.35 -3.28 -1.66
CA SER A 6 3.74 -2.12 -1.00
C SER A 6 3.21 -2.47 0.40
N GLU A 7 2.58 -3.64 0.54
CA GLU A 7 2.15 -4.13 1.85
C GLU A 7 3.35 -4.37 2.79
N MET A 8 4.48 -4.86 2.27
CA MET A 8 5.71 -5.01 3.07
C MET A 8 6.22 -3.65 3.57
N LEU A 9 6.20 -2.63 2.70
CA LEU A 9 6.60 -1.26 3.04
C LEU A 9 5.70 -0.65 4.11
N LEU A 10 4.37 -0.77 3.96
CA LEU A 10 3.42 -0.23 4.94
C LEU A 10 3.48 -0.96 6.28
N GLU A 11 3.43 -2.29 6.24
CA GLU A 11 3.31 -3.10 7.46
C GLU A 11 4.58 -3.11 8.31
N ASN A 12 5.74 -3.06 7.66
CA ASN A 12 7.00 -3.31 8.35
C ASN A 12 8.04 -2.19 8.16
N SER A 13 7.78 -1.20 7.30
CA SER A 13 8.79 -0.23 6.88
C SER A 13 10.08 -0.91 6.37
N LEU A 14 9.92 -2.04 5.65
CA LEU A 14 10.96 -2.82 5.01
C LEU A 14 10.74 -2.84 3.50
N TYR A 15 11.82 -2.77 2.73
CA TYR A 15 11.75 -2.90 1.28
C TYR A 15 11.48 -4.36 0.88
N GLY A 16 10.74 -4.56 -0.22
CA GLY A 16 10.61 -5.87 -0.85
C GLY A 16 11.96 -6.40 -1.33
N LEU A 17 12.03 -7.70 -1.64
CA LEU A 17 13.25 -8.34 -2.10
C LEU A 17 13.62 -7.90 -3.53
N PRO A 18 14.92 -7.94 -3.90
CA PRO A 18 15.36 -7.62 -5.25
C PRO A 18 14.83 -8.60 -6.30
N GLN A 19 14.52 -9.83 -5.90
CA GLN A 19 13.94 -10.87 -6.74
C GLN A 19 12.91 -11.69 -5.96
N GLY A 20 11.81 -12.03 -6.62
CA GLY A 20 10.69 -12.74 -6.01
C GLY A 20 9.88 -11.88 -5.03
N SER A 21 8.85 -12.47 -4.46
CA SER A 21 8.02 -11.82 -3.44
C SER A 21 8.43 -12.25 -2.03
N ALA A 22 8.63 -11.29 -1.14
CA ALA A 22 8.84 -11.57 0.27
C ALA A 22 7.65 -12.33 0.89
N PHE A 23 6.43 -12.09 0.42
CA PHE A 23 5.23 -12.78 0.87
C PHE A 23 5.29 -14.29 0.67
N THR A 24 5.88 -14.74 -0.45
CA THR A 24 6.00 -16.17 -0.76
C THR A 24 7.27 -16.79 -0.21
N THR A 25 8.40 -16.07 -0.22
CA THR A 25 9.70 -16.63 0.15
C THR A 25 10.07 -16.39 1.61
N LYS A 26 9.47 -15.40 2.26
CA LYS A 26 9.71 -15.00 3.66
C LYS A 26 8.42 -15.01 4.50
N GLY A 27 7.40 -15.73 4.05
CA GLY A 27 6.11 -15.85 4.71
C GLY A 27 6.14 -16.51 6.10
N GLN A 28 7.28 -17.06 6.51
CA GLN A 28 7.49 -17.67 7.84
C GLN A 28 8.47 -16.88 8.72
N ASN A 29 8.93 -15.70 8.25
CA ASN A 29 9.77 -14.83 9.05
C ASN A 29 9.02 -14.22 10.24
N THR A 30 9.77 -13.75 11.21
CA THR A 30 9.26 -12.94 12.33
C THR A 30 9.20 -11.47 11.88
N TYR A 31 8.11 -10.78 12.23
CA TYR A 31 7.87 -9.38 11.85
C TYR A 31 7.45 -8.52 13.05
N GLU A 32 7.77 -7.24 12.98
CA GLU A 32 7.26 -6.17 13.85
C GLU A 32 6.26 -5.32 13.06
N SER A 33 5.17 -5.94 12.63
CA SER A 33 4.20 -5.33 11.73
C SER A 33 3.32 -4.28 12.41
N ALA A 34 2.69 -3.42 11.60
CA ALA A 34 1.70 -2.46 12.06
C ALA A 34 0.61 -3.13 12.92
N SER A 35 0.05 -4.25 12.43
CA SER A 35 -0.99 -5.00 13.16
C SER A 35 -0.49 -5.58 14.48
N ALA A 36 0.74 -6.09 14.54
CA ALA A 36 1.33 -6.59 15.78
C ALA A 36 1.60 -5.46 16.79
N ILE A 37 2.17 -4.35 16.34
CA ILE A 37 2.45 -3.18 17.19
C ILE A 37 1.15 -2.61 17.75
N LEU A 38 0.14 -2.38 16.91
CA LEU A 38 -1.15 -1.83 17.33
C LEU A 38 -1.96 -2.83 18.16
N GLY A 39 -1.84 -4.14 17.88
CA GLY A 39 -2.45 -5.18 18.70
C GLY A 39 -2.01 -5.11 20.17
N GLN A 40 -0.75 -4.77 20.44
CA GLN A 40 -0.24 -4.56 21.79
C GLN A 40 -0.72 -3.27 22.45
N GLN A 41 -1.25 -2.34 21.65
CA GLN A 41 -1.94 -1.13 22.12
C GLN A 41 -3.46 -1.36 22.29
N GLY A 42 -3.92 -2.60 22.17
CA GLY A 42 -5.33 -2.96 22.34
C GLY A 42 -6.20 -2.85 21.08
N TYR A 43 -5.61 -2.66 19.92
CA TYR A 43 -6.35 -2.63 18.64
C TYR A 43 -6.70 -4.05 18.17
N THR A 44 -7.93 -4.23 17.73
CA THR A 44 -8.33 -5.39 16.91
C THR A 44 -7.92 -5.12 15.47
N SER A 45 -7.39 -6.10 14.77
CA SER A 45 -6.93 -5.91 13.40
C SER A 45 -7.68 -6.77 12.39
N ALA A 46 -7.91 -6.21 11.18
CA ALA A 46 -8.57 -6.92 10.10
C ALA A 46 -8.06 -6.50 8.72
N VAL A 47 -7.98 -7.45 7.80
CA VAL A 47 -7.79 -7.19 6.37
C VAL A 47 -9.08 -7.52 5.63
N PHE A 48 -9.42 -6.68 4.66
CA PHE A 48 -10.55 -6.83 3.75
C PHE A 48 -10.03 -6.92 2.31
N HIS A 49 -10.37 -7.98 1.59
CA HIS A 49 -9.90 -8.19 0.22
C HIS A 49 -10.86 -9.05 -0.59
N GLY A 50 -11.28 -8.56 -1.74
CA GLY A 50 -12.23 -9.23 -2.63
C GLY A 50 -11.66 -10.41 -3.43
N ASN A 51 -10.47 -10.93 -3.07
CA ASN A 51 -9.88 -12.14 -3.65
C ASN A 51 -9.63 -13.18 -2.55
N TYR A 52 -9.34 -14.42 -2.93
CA TYR A 52 -9.10 -15.51 -2.00
C TYR A 52 -7.80 -15.31 -1.21
N LYS A 53 -7.82 -15.68 0.06
CA LYS A 53 -6.71 -15.50 1.01
C LYS A 53 -5.40 -16.16 0.62
N SER A 54 -5.43 -17.23 -0.18
CA SER A 54 -4.24 -17.90 -0.69
C SER A 54 -3.49 -17.10 -1.76
N PHE A 55 -4.14 -16.11 -2.37
CA PHE A 55 -3.50 -15.28 -3.39
C PHE A 55 -2.34 -14.48 -2.77
N TRP A 56 -1.16 -14.58 -3.36
CA TRP A 56 0.10 -14.04 -2.82
C TRP A 56 0.50 -14.56 -1.43
N ASN A 57 0.06 -15.77 -1.04
CA ASN A 57 0.40 -16.37 0.25
C ASN A 57 -0.04 -15.50 1.47
N ARG A 58 -1.10 -14.71 1.30
CA ARG A 58 -1.56 -13.78 2.34
C ARG A 58 -2.04 -14.48 3.60
N ASP A 59 -2.71 -15.63 3.45
CA ASP A 59 -3.18 -16.42 4.59
C ASP A 59 -2.05 -16.89 5.53
N GLU A 60 -0.85 -17.10 5.02
CA GLU A 60 0.30 -17.47 5.84
C GLU A 60 1.03 -16.24 6.41
N ILE A 61 1.37 -15.26 5.56
CA ILE A 61 2.13 -14.11 6.04
C ILE A 61 1.33 -13.21 6.99
N TYR A 62 0.02 -13.09 6.83
CA TYR A 62 -0.81 -12.31 7.74
C TYR A 62 -0.90 -12.92 9.16
N LYS A 63 -0.72 -14.23 9.30
CA LYS A 63 -0.52 -14.87 10.61
C LYS A 63 0.77 -14.39 11.27
N GLN A 64 1.84 -14.23 10.49
CA GLN A 64 3.11 -13.68 10.98
C GLN A 64 3.02 -12.19 11.30
N PHE A 65 2.19 -11.44 10.58
CA PHE A 65 1.90 -10.04 10.88
C PHE A 65 0.98 -9.88 12.11
N GLY A 66 0.25 -10.93 12.51
CA GLY A 66 -0.63 -10.91 13.66
C GLY A 66 -1.97 -10.25 13.41
N TYR A 67 -2.51 -10.33 12.19
CA TYR A 67 -3.88 -9.91 11.92
C TYR A 67 -4.89 -10.84 12.58
N ASP A 68 -5.83 -10.27 13.34
CA ASP A 68 -6.89 -11.04 14.00
C ASP A 68 -7.91 -11.62 13.04
N ASN A 69 -8.23 -10.88 11.97
CA ASN A 69 -9.25 -11.24 11.00
C ASN A 69 -8.76 -11.02 9.56
N PHE A 70 -9.21 -11.89 8.66
CA PHE A 70 -9.03 -11.71 7.23
C PHE A 70 -10.35 -12.03 6.51
N PHE A 71 -11.06 -10.99 6.10
CA PHE A 71 -12.28 -11.08 5.31
C PHE A 71 -11.90 -11.15 3.83
N ASP A 72 -11.69 -12.38 3.34
CA ASP A 72 -11.33 -12.68 1.96
C ASP A 72 -12.59 -12.95 1.12
N ALA A 73 -12.41 -13.31 -0.15
CA ALA A 73 -13.50 -13.60 -1.09
C ALA A 73 -14.57 -14.55 -0.56
N SER A 74 -14.24 -15.44 0.38
CA SER A 74 -15.22 -16.38 0.96
C SER A 74 -16.29 -15.72 1.83
N TYR A 75 -16.09 -14.46 2.20
CA TYR A 75 -17.02 -13.67 3.01
C TYR A 75 -18.02 -12.86 2.16
N TYR A 76 -17.80 -12.74 0.86
CA TYR A 76 -18.55 -11.88 -0.07
C TYR A 76 -19.38 -12.69 -1.04
N ASP A 77 -20.40 -12.04 -1.63
CA ASP A 77 -21.16 -12.58 -2.75
C ASP A 77 -20.32 -12.46 -4.04
N MET A 78 -19.76 -13.58 -4.47
CA MET A 78 -18.90 -13.65 -5.64
C MET A 78 -19.70 -13.98 -6.91
N ASN A 79 -20.87 -13.35 -7.09
CA ASN A 79 -21.65 -13.53 -8.31
C ASN A 79 -20.91 -13.00 -9.54
N GLU A 80 -21.12 -13.64 -10.70
CA GLU A 80 -20.38 -13.38 -11.93
C GLU A 80 -20.48 -11.92 -12.41
N ALA A 81 -21.61 -11.24 -12.16
CA ALA A 81 -21.84 -9.85 -12.58
C ALA A 81 -20.98 -8.85 -11.79
N ASP A 82 -20.57 -9.19 -10.57
CA ASP A 82 -19.83 -8.34 -9.66
C ASP A 82 -18.36 -8.71 -9.52
N VAL A 83 -17.92 -9.78 -10.20
CA VAL A 83 -16.51 -10.19 -10.28
C VAL A 83 -15.87 -9.67 -11.56
N SER A 84 -14.66 -9.20 -11.46
CA SER A 84 -13.84 -8.75 -12.59
C SER A 84 -12.38 -9.11 -12.34
N ASN A 85 -11.65 -9.54 -13.38
CA ASN A 85 -10.22 -9.79 -13.39
C ASN A 85 -9.71 -10.58 -12.15
N TYR A 86 -9.36 -9.88 -11.07
CA TYR A 86 -8.72 -10.48 -9.88
C TYR A 86 -9.69 -10.74 -8.70
N GLY A 87 -10.98 -10.42 -8.84
CA GLY A 87 -11.94 -10.67 -7.79
C GLY A 87 -13.12 -9.71 -7.78
N LEU A 88 -13.69 -9.47 -6.61
CA LEU A 88 -14.89 -8.66 -6.42
C LEU A 88 -14.63 -7.19 -6.78
N LYS A 89 -15.54 -6.58 -7.54
CA LYS A 89 -15.49 -5.15 -7.89
C LYS A 89 -15.62 -4.28 -6.64
N ASP A 90 -15.02 -3.09 -6.67
CA ASP A 90 -14.86 -2.26 -5.47
C ASP A 90 -16.18 -1.75 -4.87
N LYS A 91 -17.22 -1.46 -5.67
CA LYS A 91 -18.53 -1.02 -5.12
C LYS A 91 -19.18 -2.09 -4.24
N PRO A 92 -19.44 -3.33 -4.72
CA PRO A 92 -19.97 -4.39 -3.86
C PRO A 92 -19.00 -4.77 -2.75
N PHE A 93 -17.69 -4.76 -2.99
CA PHE A 93 -16.68 -5.04 -1.97
C PHE A 93 -16.82 -4.11 -0.77
N PHE A 94 -16.82 -2.79 -0.96
CA PHE A 94 -17.00 -1.85 0.14
C PHE A 94 -18.36 -1.99 0.80
N LYS A 95 -19.43 -2.16 -0.01
CA LYS A 95 -20.78 -2.28 0.52
C LYS A 95 -20.95 -3.49 1.45
N GLU A 96 -20.49 -4.64 1.04
CA GLU A 96 -20.60 -5.86 1.85
C GLU A 96 -19.61 -5.86 3.03
N SER A 97 -18.51 -5.14 2.94
CA SER A 97 -17.56 -4.96 4.04
C SER A 97 -18.13 -4.18 5.22
N GLU A 98 -19.17 -3.38 5.02
CA GLU A 98 -19.82 -2.56 6.08
C GLU A 98 -20.27 -3.42 7.27
N GLU A 99 -20.86 -4.59 7.01
CA GLU A 99 -21.33 -5.52 8.05
C GLU A 99 -20.17 -6.02 8.91
N TYR A 100 -19.09 -6.46 8.28
CA TYR A 100 -17.93 -6.99 9.00
C TYR A 100 -17.20 -5.89 9.75
N LEU A 101 -17.03 -4.71 9.14
CA LEU A 101 -16.39 -3.56 9.80
C LEU A 101 -17.17 -3.14 11.04
N SER A 102 -18.49 -3.09 10.97
CA SER A 102 -19.36 -2.73 12.09
C SER A 102 -19.32 -3.72 13.26
N SER A 103 -18.92 -4.97 12.99
CA SER A 103 -18.81 -6.03 14.00
C SER A 103 -17.47 -6.04 14.76
N LEU A 104 -16.48 -5.28 14.30
CA LEU A 104 -15.16 -5.25 14.93
C LEU A 104 -15.19 -4.51 16.27
N GLN A 105 -14.46 -5.07 17.24
CA GLN A 105 -14.23 -4.40 18.51
C GLN A 105 -13.30 -3.19 18.31
N GLN A 106 -13.69 -2.05 18.85
CA GLN A 106 -12.86 -0.83 18.85
C GLN A 106 -11.90 -0.81 20.06
N PRO A 107 -10.75 -0.15 19.94
CA PRO A 107 -10.24 0.44 18.69
C PRO A 107 -9.84 -0.65 17.70
N PHE A 108 -9.90 -0.35 16.41
CA PHE A 108 -9.46 -1.29 15.38
C PHE A 108 -8.49 -0.66 14.37
N TYR A 109 -7.66 -1.51 13.79
CA TYR A 109 -6.79 -1.23 12.65
C TYR A 109 -7.23 -2.09 11.48
N THR A 110 -7.66 -1.47 10.40
CA THR A 110 -8.17 -2.19 9.23
C THR A 110 -7.47 -1.77 7.95
N LYS A 111 -7.27 -2.73 7.06
CA LYS A 111 -6.71 -2.54 5.73
C LYS A 111 -7.69 -3.05 4.68
N PHE A 112 -7.99 -2.21 3.70
CA PHE A 112 -8.82 -2.55 2.53
C PHE A 112 -7.94 -2.57 1.29
N ILE A 113 -8.00 -3.67 0.52
CA ILE A 113 -7.26 -3.84 -0.73
C ILE A 113 -8.26 -3.93 -1.87
N THR A 114 -8.31 -2.89 -2.71
CA THR A 114 -9.22 -2.77 -3.86
C THR A 114 -8.68 -3.50 -5.09
N LEU A 115 -9.51 -3.76 -6.07
CA LEU A 115 -9.17 -4.60 -7.22
C LEU A 115 -9.56 -4.03 -8.59
N THR A 116 -10.61 -3.21 -8.69
CA THR A 116 -11.16 -2.83 -10.00
C THR A 116 -10.20 -1.99 -10.82
N ASN A 117 -9.50 -1.04 -10.18
CA ASN A 117 -8.50 -0.22 -10.87
C ASN A 117 -7.14 -0.93 -10.95
N HIS A 118 -7.11 -2.11 -11.59
CA HIS A 118 -5.93 -2.93 -11.77
C HIS A 118 -5.75 -3.35 -13.23
N PHE A 119 -4.49 -3.36 -13.72
CA PHE A 119 -4.16 -3.79 -15.07
C PHE A 119 -4.77 -5.18 -15.39
N PRO A 120 -5.34 -5.39 -16.56
CA PRO A 120 -5.46 -4.53 -17.76
C PRO A 120 -6.64 -3.56 -17.77
N TYR A 121 -7.24 -3.25 -16.63
CA TYR A 121 -8.33 -2.29 -16.42
C TYR A 121 -9.64 -2.66 -17.13
N PRO A 122 -10.12 -3.90 -17.04
CA PRO A 122 -11.40 -4.27 -17.63
C PRO A 122 -12.54 -3.58 -16.87
N ILE A 123 -13.49 -3.05 -17.62
CA ILE A 123 -14.68 -2.43 -17.05
C ILE A 123 -15.89 -2.71 -17.95
N ASP A 124 -17.01 -3.08 -17.33
CA ASP A 124 -18.26 -3.29 -18.05
C ASP A 124 -18.88 -1.92 -18.40
N GLU A 125 -19.60 -1.84 -19.52
CA GLU A 125 -20.27 -0.62 -19.96
C GLU A 125 -21.19 -0.03 -18.87
N LYS A 126 -21.89 -0.89 -18.14
CA LYS A 126 -22.79 -0.49 -17.04
C LYS A 126 -22.07 0.19 -15.86
N ASP A 127 -20.78 -0.08 -15.69
CA ASP A 127 -19.94 0.41 -14.59
C ASP A 127 -19.13 1.65 -14.99
N ALA A 128 -19.03 1.92 -16.28
CA ALA A 128 -18.27 3.05 -16.84
C ALA A 128 -19.10 4.34 -16.84
N SER A 129 -18.85 5.25 -15.90
CA SER A 129 -19.56 6.52 -15.77
C SER A 129 -18.96 7.68 -16.58
N ILE A 130 -17.79 7.46 -17.20
CA ILE A 130 -17.12 8.41 -18.11
C ILE A 130 -16.69 7.70 -19.38
N ALA A 131 -16.48 8.47 -20.45
CA ALA A 131 -15.94 7.94 -21.70
C ALA A 131 -14.48 7.46 -21.52
N PRO A 132 -14.04 6.43 -22.27
CA PRO A 132 -12.64 6.03 -22.29
C PRO A 132 -11.76 7.14 -22.90
N ALA A 133 -10.47 7.12 -22.63
CA ALA A 133 -9.52 7.91 -23.38
C ALA A 133 -9.43 7.40 -24.84
N THR A 134 -8.71 8.10 -25.70
CA THR A 134 -8.65 7.83 -27.15
C THR A 134 -7.20 7.73 -27.63
N THR A 135 -6.36 7.05 -26.86
CA THR A 135 -4.94 6.89 -27.20
C THR A 135 -4.70 5.82 -28.26
N GLY A 136 -5.64 4.87 -28.39
CA GLY A 136 -5.52 3.67 -29.21
C GLY A 136 -4.90 2.48 -28.46
N ASP A 137 -4.59 2.65 -27.17
CA ASP A 137 -4.17 1.59 -26.26
C ASP A 137 -5.32 1.27 -25.30
N SER A 138 -5.88 0.08 -25.40
CA SER A 138 -7.09 -0.27 -24.66
C SER A 138 -6.91 -0.21 -23.14
N SER A 139 -5.73 -0.57 -22.63
CA SER A 139 -5.45 -0.52 -21.18
C SER A 139 -5.36 0.91 -20.67
N VAL A 140 -4.71 1.80 -21.41
CA VAL A 140 -4.64 3.21 -21.06
C VAL A 140 -6.00 3.90 -21.22
N ASP A 141 -6.75 3.52 -22.26
CA ASP A 141 -8.06 4.13 -22.55
C ASP A 141 -9.09 3.80 -21.46
N THR A 142 -9.07 2.58 -20.90
CA THR A 142 -9.98 2.16 -19.83
C THR A 142 -9.46 2.46 -18.41
N TYR A 143 -8.18 2.78 -18.25
CA TYR A 143 -7.58 3.13 -16.95
C TYR A 143 -8.36 4.24 -16.23
N PHE A 144 -8.73 5.31 -16.94
CA PHE A 144 -9.46 6.44 -16.34
C PHE A 144 -10.87 6.06 -15.92
N GLN A 145 -11.51 5.13 -16.65
CA GLN A 145 -12.84 4.63 -16.31
C GLN A 145 -12.80 3.80 -15.02
N THR A 146 -11.80 2.93 -14.88
CA THR A 146 -11.64 2.13 -13.64
C THR A 146 -11.19 2.98 -12.46
N ALA A 147 -10.37 4.02 -12.69
CA ALA A 147 -10.02 5.00 -11.65
C ALA A 147 -11.26 5.79 -11.19
N ARG A 148 -12.13 6.18 -12.12
CA ARG A 148 -13.40 6.83 -11.78
C ARG A 148 -14.35 5.91 -11.00
N TYR A 149 -14.42 4.65 -11.37
CA TYR A 149 -15.19 3.65 -10.63
C TYR A 149 -14.68 3.48 -9.19
N LEU A 150 -13.35 3.45 -9.00
CA LEU A 150 -12.73 3.43 -7.67
C LEU A 150 -13.09 4.70 -6.87
N ASP A 151 -13.00 5.88 -7.47
CA ASP A 151 -13.37 7.15 -6.83
C ASP A 151 -14.82 7.13 -6.32
N GLU A 152 -15.76 6.66 -7.14
CA GLU A 152 -17.16 6.50 -6.74
C GLU A 152 -17.34 5.47 -5.63
N SER A 153 -16.58 4.39 -5.66
CA SER A 153 -16.59 3.35 -4.63
C SER A 153 -16.09 3.88 -3.29
N VAL A 154 -14.98 4.62 -3.31
CA VAL A 154 -14.41 5.29 -2.13
C VAL A 154 -15.37 6.34 -1.59
N LYS A 155 -16.01 7.14 -2.47
CA LYS A 155 -17.03 8.12 -2.04
C LYS A 155 -18.15 7.44 -1.24
N SER A 156 -18.71 6.35 -1.77
CA SER A 156 -19.78 5.60 -1.10
C SER A 156 -19.34 5.06 0.26
N PHE A 157 -18.11 4.56 0.34
CA PHE A 157 -17.55 4.06 1.60
C PHE A 157 -17.31 5.19 2.62
N VAL A 158 -16.79 6.33 2.19
CA VAL A 158 -16.62 7.51 3.06
C VAL A 158 -17.98 8.03 3.55
N ASP A 159 -19.02 8.03 2.71
CA ASP A 159 -20.38 8.39 3.11
C ASP A 159 -20.90 7.43 4.20
N TYR A 160 -20.64 6.13 4.08
CA TYR A 160 -20.92 5.14 5.13
C TYR A 160 -20.15 5.45 6.43
N LEU A 161 -18.83 5.71 6.36
CA LEU A 161 -18.02 6.03 7.52
C LEU A 161 -18.53 7.28 8.25
N LYS A 162 -18.97 8.30 7.51
CA LYS A 162 -19.61 9.51 8.09
C LYS A 162 -20.93 9.18 8.76
N LYS A 163 -21.79 8.42 8.10
CA LYS A 163 -23.10 8.04 8.65
C LYS A 163 -22.99 7.17 9.90
N SER A 164 -21.99 6.30 9.97
CA SER A 164 -21.75 5.43 11.12
C SER A 164 -20.99 6.11 12.27
N GLY A 165 -20.51 7.34 12.08
CA GLY A 165 -19.67 8.06 13.05
C GLY A 165 -18.21 7.64 13.08
N LEU A 166 -17.80 6.67 12.25
CA LEU A 166 -16.41 6.21 12.19
C LEU A 166 -15.48 7.26 11.59
N TYR A 167 -15.95 8.07 10.65
CA TYR A 167 -15.14 9.09 10.00
C TYR A 167 -14.55 10.09 11.00
N ASP A 168 -15.35 10.56 11.95
CA ASP A 168 -14.93 11.56 12.95
C ASP A 168 -14.06 10.98 14.06
N ASN A 169 -13.89 9.65 14.10
CA ASN A 169 -13.10 8.94 15.10
C ASN A 169 -12.01 8.03 14.48
N SER A 170 -11.64 8.27 13.24
CA SER A 170 -10.66 7.43 12.55
C SER A 170 -9.60 8.27 11.85
N VAL A 171 -8.35 7.83 11.95
CA VAL A 171 -7.31 8.19 10.98
C VAL A 171 -7.53 7.33 9.75
N ILE A 172 -7.63 7.94 8.57
CA ILE A 172 -7.81 7.23 7.31
C ILE A 172 -6.63 7.55 6.40
N ILE A 173 -5.89 6.52 6.00
CA ILE A 173 -4.79 6.62 5.04
C ILE A 173 -5.23 5.94 3.75
N MET A 174 -5.29 6.69 2.65
CA MET A 174 -5.55 6.17 1.32
C MET A 174 -4.36 6.46 0.42
N TYR A 175 -3.83 5.43 -0.22
CA TYR A 175 -2.67 5.57 -1.09
C TYR A 175 -2.73 4.58 -2.25
N GLY A 176 -2.07 4.94 -3.36
CA GLY A 176 -1.81 3.98 -4.45
C GLY A 176 -0.69 3.03 -4.03
N ASP A 177 -0.89 1.74 -4.23
CA ASP A 177 0.08 0.72 -3.82
C ASP A 177 1.25 0.58 -4.80
N HIS A 178 1.00 0.84 -6.10
CA HIS A 178 2.04 0.87 -7.14
C HIS A 178 1.58 1.70 -8.35
N TYR A 179 2.46 1.87 -9.33
CA TYR A 179 2.14 2.55 -10.58
C TYR A 179 0.97 1.89 -11.33
N GLY A 180 0.19 2.70 -12.04
CA GLY A 180 -0.93 2.24 -12.86
C GLY A 180 -0.47 1.75 -14.24
N ILE A 181 0.20 2.61 -14.99
CA ILE A 181 0.61 2.37 -16.37
C ILE A 181 2.13 2.09 -16.42
N SER A 182 2.51 0.97 -17.01
CA SER A 182 3.93 0.60 -17.18
C SER A 182 4.57 1.30 -18.39
N ASP A 183 5.89 1.24 -18.48
CA ASP A 183 6.70 1.78 -19.56
C ASP A 183 6.41 1.16 -20.94
N ASN A 184 5.79 -0.03 -20.99
CA ASN A 184 5.35 -0.66 -22.23
C ASN A 184 4.28 0.14 -23.00
N HIS A 185 3.69 1.16 -22.40
CA HIS A 185 2.62 2.00 -22.96
C HIS A 185 3.10 3.41 -23.33
N GLU A 186 4.39 3.57 -23.70
CA GLU A 186 5.05 4.86 -23.94
C GLU A 186 4.30 5.73 -24.95
N GLU A 187 3.85 5.18 -26.08
CA GLU A 187 3.13 5.94 -27.10
C GLU A 187 1.81 6.53 -26.58
N ALA A 188 1.04 5.74 -25.83
CA ALA A 188 -0.20 6.18 -25.23
C ALA A 188 0.05 7.23 -24.14
N MET A 189 1.06 7.04 -23.31
CA MET A 189 1.43 8.01 -22.27
C MET A 189 1.93 9.32 -22.84
N THR A 190 2.68 9.31 -23.96
CA THR A 190 3.06 10.50 -24.70
C THR A 190 1.84 11.30 -25.15
N LYS A 191 0.79 10.62 -25.65
CA LYS A 191 -0.48 11.28 -26.04
C LYS A 191 -1.20 11.89 -24.83
N ILE A 192 -1.27 11.15 -23.71
CA ILE A 192 -1.92 11.63 -22.47
C ILE A 192 -1.20 12.84 -21.88
N LEU A 193 0.13 12.79 -21.81
CA LEU A 193 0.93 13.84 -21.18
C LEU A 193 1.19 15.04 -22.10
N GLY A 194 1.03 14.87 -23.41
CA GLY A 194 1.35 15.89 -24.40
C GLY A 194 2.84 16.23 -24.50
N LYS A 195 3.71 15.31 -24.06
CA LYS A 195 5.17 15.43 -24.09
C LYS A 195 5.82 14.05 -24.18
N ASP A 196 7.10 13.99 -24.55
CA ASP A 196 7.84 12.73 -24.62
C ASP A 196 7.85 12.02 -23.28
N TYR A 197 7.45 10.74 -23.29
CA TYR A 197 7.45 9.87 -22.12
C TYR A 197 8.80 9.16 -22.00
N ASN A 198 9.84 9.90 -21.62
CA ASN A 198 11.21 9.40 -21.46
C ASN A 198 11.42 8.72 -20.10
N THR A 199 12.62 8.22 -19.85
CA THR A 199 13.00 7.53 -18.62
C THR A 199 12.72 8.36 -17.36
N PHE A 200 13.00 9.67 -17.39
CA PHE A 200 12.71 10.57 -16.28
C PHE A 200 11.19 10.69 -16.04
N GLU A 201 10.41 10.92 -17.10
CA GLU A 201 8.95 11.03 -17.00
C GLU A 201 8.30 9.72 -16.54
N ASN A 202 8.81 8.58 -16.99
CA ASN A 202 8.36 7.28 -16.50
C ASN A 202 8.57 7.15 -14.99
N ALA A 203 9.73 7.55 -14.47
CA ALA A 203 10.00 7.55 -13.04
C ALA A 203 9.05 8.49 -12.26
N GLN A 204 8.73 9.68 -12.83
CA GLN A 204 7.74 10.58 -12.22
C GLN A 204 6.33 9.97 -12.20
N ALA A 205 5.98 9.18 -13.20
CA ALA A 205 4.70 8.47 -13.29
C ALA A 205 4.56 7.31 -12.28
N GLN A 206 5.64 6.91 -11.60
CA GLN A 206 5.57 5.96 -10.48
C GLN A 206 4.95 6.59 -9.21
N ARG A 207 4.85 7.91 -9.16
CA ARG A 207 4.26 8.62 -8.03
C ARG A 207 2.79 8.24 -7.90
N VAL A 208 2.40 7.85 -6.68
CA VAL A 208 1.02 7.49 -6.33
C VAL A 208 0.38 8.56 -5.44
N PRO A 209 -0.94 8.70 -5.45
CA PRO A 209 -1.62 9.58 -4.50
C PRO A 209 -1.43 9.07 -3.07
N LEU A 210 -1.34 10.01 -2.13
CA LEU A 210 -1.41 9.75 -0.69
C LEU A 210 -2.33 10.79 -0.06
N MET A 211 -3.36 10.33 0.63
CA MET A 211 -4.29 11.17 1.38
C MET A 211 -4.39 10.65 2.81
N ILE A 212 -4.24 11.56 3.78
CA ILE A 212 -4.36 11.24 5.20
C ILE A 212 -5.45 12.13 5.79
N HIS A 213 -6.51 11.51 6.29
CA HIS A 213 -7.52 12.16 7.10
C HIS A 213 -7.20 11.96 8.58
N VAL A 214 -7.19 13.05 9.34
CA VAL A 214 -7.04 13.05 10.79
C VAL A 214 -8.20 13.86 11.38
N PRO A 215 -9.00 13.31 12.29
CA PRO A 215 -10.13 14.01 12.88
C PRO A 215 -9.70 15.36 13.53
N GLY A 216 -10.45 16.41 13.24
CA GLY A 216 -10.21 17.74 13.80
C GLY A 216 -9.02 18.51 13.23
N VAL A 217 -8.28 17.94 12.28
CA VAL A 217 -7.16 18.62 11.61
C VAL A 217 -7.64 19.26 10.32
N GLN A 218 -7.27 20.54 10.13
CA GLN A 218 -7.53 21.22 8.87
C GLN A 218 -6.66 20.61 7.75
N GLY A 219 -7.30 20.20 6.66
CA GLY A 219 -6.63 19.64 5.50
C GLY A 219 -5.81 20.67 4.73
N GLY A 220 -4.91 20.17 3.91
CA GLY A 220 -4.09 20.95 2.99
C GLY A 220 -3.07 20.07 2.26
N VAL A 221 -2.49 20.61 1.21
CA VAL A 221 -1.44 19.93 0.45
C VAL A 221 -0.14 19.97 1.24
N GLN A 222 0.53 18.82 1.30
CA GLN A 222 1.86 18.67 1.88
C GLN A 222 2.86 18.44 0.76
N GLU A 223 3.89 19.26 0.66
CA GLU A 223 4.81 19.31 -0.48
C GLU A 223 6.05 18.42 -0.31
N GLN A 224 6.24 17.81 0.88
CA GLN A 224 7.41 16.98 1.14
C GLN A 224 7.38 15.68 0.32
N TYR A 225 8.57 15.29 -0.14
CA TYR A 225 8.79 14.01 -0.80
C TYR A 225 8.84 12.88 0.22
N GLY A 226 8.19 11.75 -0.10
CA GLY A 226 8.19 10.57 0.76
C GLY A 226 7.89 9.29 -0.03
N GLY A 227 8.24 8.17 0.57
CA GLY A 227 7.98 6.84 0.04
C GLY A 227 6.97 6.07 0.90
N GLN A 228 6.48 4.95 0.37
CA GLN A 228 5.58 4.07 1.12
C GLN A 228 6.24 3.48 2.37
N VAL A 229 7.57 3.40 2.39
CA VAL A 229 8.37 2.99 3.57
C VAL A 229 8.16 3.91 4.76
N ASP A 230 7.76 5.16 4.53
CA ASP A 230 7.51 6.19 5.54
C ASP A 230 6.10 6.09 6.16
N LEU A 231 5.22 5.25 5.62
CA LEU A 231 3.83 5.17 6.07
C LEU A 231 3.70 4.59 7.48
N LEU A 232 4.46 3.54 7.82
CA LEU A 232 4.38 2.95 9.16
C LEU A 232 4.82 3.93 10.27
N PRO A 233 6.00 4.56 10.21
CA PRO A 233 6.38 5.54 11.22
C PRO A 233 5.42 6.74 11.29
N THR A 234 4.84 7.16 10.17
CA THR A 234 3.82 8.22 10.15
C THR A 234 2.52 7.77 10.83
N LEU A 235 2.04 6.57 10.54
CA LEU A 235 0.85 5.99 11.20
C LEU A 235 1.04 5.90 12.71
N LEU A 236 2.18 5.38 13.16
CA LEU A 236 2.45 5.24 14.60
C LEU A 236 2.52 6.60 15.29
N HIS A 237 3.12 7.61 14.67
CA HIS A 237 3.10 8.98 15.17
C HIS A 237 1.68 9.52 15.32
N LEU A 238 0.84 9.40 14.29
CA LEU A 238 -0.55 9.86 14.30
C LEU A 238 -1.38 9.21 15.40
N LEU A 239 -1.05 7.99 15.78
CA LEU A 239 -1.72 7.24 16.86
C LEU A 239 -1.04 7.38 18.22
N GLY A 240 0.03 8.18 18.33
CA GLY A 240 0.75 8.41 19.58
C GLY A 240 1.54 7.21 20.08
N VAL A 241 1.94 6.30 19.19
CA VAL A 241 2.74 5.13 19.52
C VAL A 241 4.23 5.42 19.35
N ASP A 242 5.01 5.25 20.42
CA ASP A 242 6.48 5.41 20.36
C ASP A 242 7.08 4.27 19.52
N ASN A 243 7.83 4.63 18.50
CA ASN A 243 8.43 3.68 17.55
C ASN A 243 9.97 3.65 17.56
N LYS A 244 10.62 4.31 18.52
CA LYS A 244 12.08 4.49 18.53
C LYS A 244 12.87 3.20 18.58
N GLU A 245 12.33 2.18 19.24
CA GLU A 245 12.99 0.89 19.40
C GLU A 245 12.62 -0.11 18.28
N TYR A 246 11.67 0.22 17.41
CA TYR A 246 11.31 -0.64 16.27
C TYR A 246 12.26 -0.43 15.10
N LEU A 247 12.58 -1.53 14.41
CA LEU A 247 13.44 -1.48 13.21
C LEU A 247 12.60 -1.03 12.01
N GLN A 248 12.77 0.22 11.61
CA GLN A 248 12.07 0.83 10.48
C GLN A 248 13.05 1.60 9.60
N PHE A 249 12.93 1.47 8.27
CA PHE A 249 13.77 2.18 7.31
C PHE A 249 13.19 3.55 6.93
N GLY A 250 11.87 3.68 6.98
CA GLY A 250 11.19 4.96 6.75
C GLY A 250 11.30 5.95 7.91
N THR A 251 10.91 7.17 7.64
CA THR A 251 10.82 8.25 8.62
C THR A 251 9.42 8.87 8.58
N ASP A 252 8.98 9.44 9.69
CA ASP A 252 7.68 10.09 9.79
C ASP A 252 7.57 11.28 8.83
N LEU A 253 6.63 11.22 7.89
CA LEU A 253 6.37 12.25 6.87
C LEU A 253 6.04 13.61 7.46
N LEU A 254 5.52 13.66 8.68
CA LEU A 254 5.10 14.89 9.37
C LEU A 254 6.19 15.46 10.29
N SER A 255 7.30 14.75 10.43
CA SER A 255 8.45 15.22 11.21
C SER A 255 9.25 16.27 10.47
N LYS A 256 9.77 17.25 11.21
CA LYS A 256 10.74 18.23 10.68
C LYS A 256 12.05 17.58 10.25
N ASP A 257 12.37 16.42 10.81
CA ASP A 257 13.58 15.66 10.53
C ASP A 257 13.36 14.61 9.44
N HIS A 258 12.19 14.63 8.78
CA HIS A 258 11.89 13.72 7.69
C HIS A 258 12.91 13.83 6.55
N LYS A 259 13.48 12.70 6.17
CA LYS A 259 14.42 12.61 5.05
C LYS A 259 13.63 12.54 3.75
N GLN A 260 13.64 13.62 2.99
CA GLN A 260 12.99 13.68 1.69
C GLN A 260 13.81 12.93 0.62
N LEU A 261 14.02 11.65 0.87
CA LEU A 261 14.74 10.71 -0.02
C LEU A 261 13.86 9.49 -0.23
N VAL A 262 13.55 9.19 -1.48
CA VAL A 262 12.65 8.10 -1.89
C VAL A 262 13.45 7.06 -2.68
N PRO A 263 13.98 6.00 -2.06
CA PRO A 263 14.63 4.90 -2.76
C PRO A 263 13.62 4.04 -3.54
N PHE A 264 14.03 3.59 -4.73
CA PHE A 264 13.37 2.54 -5.48
C PHE A 264 14.12 1.22 -5.30
N ARG A 265 13.41 0.11 -5.45
CA ARG A 265 14.00 -1.22 -5.25
C ARG A 265 15.23 -1.51 -6.14
N ASN A 266 15.29 -0.93 -7.32
CA ASN A 266 16.41 -1.09 -8.28
C ASN A 266 17.62 -0.22 -7.95
N GLY A 267 17.60 0.57 -6.88
CA GLY A 267 18.65 1.48 -6.47
C GLY A 267 18.53 2.90 -7.03
N ASP A 268 17.55 3.16 -7.89
CA ASP A 268 17.16 4.52 -8.26
C ASP A 268 16.60 5.26 -7.05
N TYR A 269 16.59 6.59 -7.09
CA TYR A 269 16.02 7.39 -6.01
C TYR A 269 15.60 8.79 -6.46
N ILE A 270 14.69 9.39 -5.71
CA ILE A 270 14.22 10.76 -5.92
C ILE A 270 14.48 11.57 -4.64
N THR A 271 14.95 12.82 -4.82
CA THR A 271 15.01 13.87 -3.80
C THR A 271 14.28 15.12 -4.33
N PRO A 272 14.04 16.16 -3.52
CA PRO A 272 13.43 17.39 -4.02
C PRO A 272 14.23 18.14 -5.07
N THR A 273 15.54 17.93 -5.15
CA THR A 273 16.46 18.70 -6.01
C THR A 273 17.05 17.91 -7.16
N TYR A 274 17.29 16.62 -6.96
CA TYR A 274 17.86 15.73 -7.99
C TYR A 274 17.33 14.31 -7.83
N SER A 275 17.42 13.55 -8.90
CA SER A 275 17.07 12.12 -8.91
C SER A 275 18.10 11.31 -9.69
N MET A 276 18.29 10.05 -9.30
CA MET A 276 19.04 9.07 -10.05
C MET A 276 18.06 8.06 -10.64
N ILE A 277 18.00 7.99 -11.96
CA ILE A 277 17.08 7.11 -12.70
C ILE A 277 17.85 6.37 -13.78
N GLY A 278 17.81 5.05 -13.76
CA GLY A 278 18.54 4.21 -14.73
C GLY A 278 20.04 4.46 -14.74
N GLY A 279 20.62 4.84 -13.60
CA GLY A 279 22.04 5.16 -13.45
C GLY A 279 22.45 6.57 -13.90
N ASN A 280 21.50 7.40 -14.35
CA ASN A 280 21.75 8.78 -14.75
C ASN A 280 21.18 9.77 -13.73
N MET A 281 21.86 10.90 -13.57
CA MET A 281 21.40 11.98 -12.69
C MET A 281 20.58 13.01 -13.47
N TYR A 282 19.52 13.48 -12.83
CA TYR A 282 18.61 14.48 -13.38
C TYR A 282 18.34 15.58 -12.36
N ASN A 283 18.15 16.81 -12.83
CA ASN A 283 17.52 17.85 -12.03
C ASN A 283 16.04 17.47 -11.82
N GLN A 284 15.63 17.33 -10.57
CA GLN A 284 14.27 16.86 -10.25
C GLN A 284 13.17 17.82 -10.70
N GLN A 285 13.44 19.12 -10.77
CA GLN A 285 12.43 20.12 -11.13
C GLN A 285 12.28 20.28 -12.63
N THR A 286 13.37 20.11 -13.40
CA THR A 286 13.38 20.36 -14.84
C THR A 286 13.44 19.09 -15.69
N GLY A 287 13.87 17.98 -15.13
CA GLY A 287 14.14 16.73 -15.87
C GLY A 287 15.41 16.77 -16.71
N GLU A 288 16.19 17.84 -16.63
CA GLU A 288 17.43 17.96 -17.39
C GLU A 288 18.54 17.05 -16.84
N PRO A 289 19.28 16.35 -17.69
CA PRO A 289 20.41 15.53 -17.26
C PRO A 289 21.50 16.35 -16.56
N ILE A 290 22.07 15.80 -15.49
CA ILE A 290 23.23 16.36 -14.79
C ILE A 290 24.47 15.59 -15.21
N ALA A 291 25.37 16.24 -15.95
CA ALA A 291 26.57 15.60 -16.53
C ALA A 291 27.63 15.24 -15.49
N THR A 292 27.70 15.97 -14.37
CA THR A 292 28.73 15.77 -13.33
C THR A 292 28.09 15.60 -11.97
N GLU A 293 28.27 14.42 -11.37
CA GLU A 293 27.81 14.13 -10.01
C GLU A 293 28.58 14.94 -8.97
N THR A 294 27.87 15.58 -8.06
CA THR A 294 28.46 16.20 -6.88
C THR A 294 28.88 15.17 -5.84
N LYS A 295 29.64 15.58 -4.83
CA LYS A 295 29.96 14.73 -3.67
C LYS A 295 28.68 14.24 -2.97
N GLU A 296 27.72 15.13 -2.74
CA GLU A 296 26.44 14.80 -2.12
C GLU A 296 25.66 13.72 -2.90
N MET A 297 25.60 13.82 -4.23
CA MET A 297 24.94 12.83 -5.08
C MET A 297 25.56 11.44 -4.95
N LYS A 298 26.90 11.36 -4.88
CA LYS A 298 27.64 10.11 -4.67
C LYS A 298 27.36 9.52 -3.29
N GLU A 299 27.37 10.33 -2.25
CA GLU A 299 27.06 9.92 -0.87
C GLU A 299 25.61 9.44 -0.75
N THR A 300 24.67 10.11 -1.42
CA THR A 300 23.26 9.67 -1.44
C THR A 300 23.08 8.32 -2.14
N LYS A 301 23.75 8.11 -3.25
CA LYS A 301 23.78 6.81 -3.96
C LYS A 301 24.27 5.68 -3.07
N GLU A 302 25.39 5.89 -2.37
CA GLU A 302 25.96 4.91 -1.43
C GLU A 302 24.99 4.64 -0.27
N LYS A 303 24.34 5.67 0.25
CA LYS A 303 23.36 5.58 1.34
C LYS A 303 22.14 4.76 0.92
N VAL A 304 21.58 5.01 -0.26
CA VAL A 304 20.44 4.24 -0.80
C VAL A 304 20.84 2.77 -0.98
N ALA A 305 21.99 2.49 -1.58
CA ALA A 305 22.47 1.12 -1.76
C ALA A 305 22.63 0.40 -0.42
N LYS A 306 23.18 1.07 0.59
CA LYS A 306 23.35 0.51 1.94
C LYS A 306 22.04 0.28 2.65
N GLU A 307 21.08 1.19 2.52
CA GLU A 307 19.75 1.05 3.11
C GLU A 307 19.01 -0.17 2.54
N LEU A 308 19.04 -0.35 1.22
CA LEU A 308 18.44 -1.51 0.56
C LEU A 308 19.12 -2.82 0.97
N GLU A 309 20.47 -2.85 1.05
CA GLU A 309 21.24 -4.01 1.53
C GLU A 309 20.88 -4.39 2.97
N LEU A 310 20.73 -3.40 3.85
CA LEU A 310 20.35 -3.64 5.24
C LEU A 310 18.92 -4.21 5.35
N SER A 311 17.98 -3.67 4.59
CA SER A 311 16.61 -4.22 4.53
C SER A 311 16.60 -5.66 4.01
N ASP A 312 17.38 -5.95 2.96
CA ASP A 312 17.54 -7.31 2.45
C ASP A 312 18.12 -8.24 3.51
N SER A 313 19.10 -7.78 4.29
CA SER A 313 19.71 -8.55 5.37
C SER A 313 18.72 -8.91 6.47
N VAL A 314 17.80 -7.99 6.82
CA VAL A 314 16.72 -8.25 7.78
C VAL A 314 15.82 -9.38 7.30
N LEU A 315 15.38 -9.32 6.04
CA LEU A 315 14.49 -10.33 5.46
C LEU A 315 15.22 -11.66 5.21
N GLN A 316 16.41 -11.64 4.65
CA GLN A 316 17.16 -12.87 4.34
C GLN A 316 17.59 -13.62 5.59
N GLY A 317 18.03 -12.89 6.62
CA GLY A 317 18.47 -13.45 7.89
C GLY A 317 17.37 -13.72 8.91
N ASP A 318 16.12 -13.33 8.62
CA ASP A 318 15.02 -13.34 9.61
C ASP A 318 15.47 -12.68 10.93
N LEU A 319 16.07 -11.49 10.82
CA LEU A 319 16.79 -10.88 11.95
C LEU A 319 15.87 -10.44 13.09
N LEU A 320 14.59 -10.14 12.81
CA LEU A 320 13.60 -9.80 13.82
C LEU A 320 13.20 -11.00 14.70
N ARG A 321 13.60 -12.21 14.33
CA ARG A 321 13.54 -13.38 15.22
C ARG A 321 14.43 -13.20 16.44
N PHE A 322 15.55 -12.50 16.31
CA PHE A 322 16.58 -12.35 17.33
C PHE A 322 16.57 -11.00 18.03
N TYR A 323 15.73 -10.09 17.57
CA TYR A 323 15.56 -8.76 18.13
C TYR A 323 14.08 -8.48 18.39
N ALA A 324 13.80 -7.78 19.47
CA ALA A 324 12.51 -7.15 19.72
C ALA A 324 12.70 -5.98 20.71
N PRO A 325 11.94 -4.90 20.59
CA PRO A 325 11.89 -3.86 21.63
C PRO A 325 11.46 -4.43 22.99
N ASP A 326 11.91 -3.79 24.06
CA ASP A 326 11.50 -4.17 25.42
C ASP A 326 9.98 -4.13 25.57
N GLY A 327 9.42 -5.23 26.06
CA GLY A 327 7.97 -5.39 26.24
C GLY A 327 7.20 -5.79 24.99
N PHE A 328 7.82 -5.82 23.80
CA PHE A 328 7.18 -6.31 22.60
C PHE A 328 7.06 -7.85 22.64
N LYS A 329 5.82 -8.33 22.50
CA LYS A 329 5.54 -9.76 22.40
C LYS A 329 5.51 -10.17 20.94
N LYS A 330 6.43 -11.03 20.54
CA LYS A 330 6.43 -11.60 19.18
C LYS A 330 5.13 -12.32 18.89
N VAL A 331 4.69 -12.21 17.64
CA VAL A 331 3.48 -12.87 17.18
C VAL A 331 3.66 -14.39 17.22
N ASP A 332 2.65 -15.09 17.73
CA ASP A 332 2.53 -16.54 17.63
C ASP A 332 1.54 -16.87 16.50
N PRO A 333 2.03 -17.25 15.31
CA PRO A 333 1.16 -17.45 14.14
C PRO A 333 0.17 -18.60 14.30
N SER A 334 0.42 -19.53 15.23
CA SER A 334 -0.48 -20.66 15.51
C SER A 334 -1.83 -20.23 16.09
N LYS A 335 -1.93 -19.01 16.60
CA LYS A 335 -3.16 -18.46 17.19
C LYS A 335 -4.14 -17.92 16.17
N TYR A 336 -3.72 -17.78 14.91
CA TYR A 336 -4.53 -17.17 13.86
C TYR A 336 -5.08 -18.19 12.88
N ASN A 337 -6.37 -18.08 12.59
CA ASN A 337 -7.07 -18.92 11.63
C ASN A 337 -8.08 -18.09 10.84
N TYR A 338 -7.88 -17.97 9.53
CA TYR A 338 -8.70 -17.17 8.63
C TYR A 338 -9.80 -17.97 7.90
N ASN A 339 -10.08 -19.19 8.31
CA ASN A 339 -11.20 -19.92 7.74
C ASN A 339 -12.52 -19.30 8.22
N LYS A 340 -13.45 -19.04 7.29
CA LYS A 340 -14.79 -18.58 7.63
C LYS A 340 -15.43 -19.59 8.59
N LYS A 341 -15.81 -19.13 9.78
CA LYS A 341 -16.55 -19.98 10.72
C LYS A 341 -17.86 -20.38 10.06
N LYS A 342 -18.15 -21.67 9.98
CA LYS A 342 -19.48 -22.13 9.57
C LYS A 342 -20.48 -21.55 10.56
N SER A 343 -21.51 -20.85 10.06
CA SER A 343 -22.65 -20.51 10.88
C SER A 343 -23.16 -21.84 11.48
N THR A 344 -23.14 -21.97 12.76
CA THR A 344 -23.88 -23.04 13.44
C THR A 344 -25.34 -22.68 13.19
N ASP A 345 -25.96 -23.32 12.19
CA ASP A 345 -27.39 -23.32 12.02
C ASP A 345 -28.01 -23.73 13.35
N SER A 346 -28.62 -22.78 14.02
CA SER A 346 -29.56 -23.03 15.11
C SER A 346 -30.87 -23.52 14.50
N SER A 347 -30.86 -24.69 13.89
CA SER A 347 -32.05 -25.45 13.56
C SER A 347 -32.11 -26.68 14.46
N ASP A 348 -32.43 -26.40 15.72
CA ASP A 348 -33.01 -27.38 16.62
C ASP A 348 -33.76 -26.61 17.70
N LYS A 349 -35.01 -26.24 17.37
CA LYS A 349 -36.15 -26.30 18.29
C LYS A 349 -37.46 -26.12 17.52
#